data_3a674a37a10582f974f2f050156e4d29
#
_entry.id   3a674a37a10582f974f2f050156e4d29
#
_cell.length_a   1.000
_cell.length_b   1.000
_cell.length_c   1.000
_cell.angle_alpha   90.00
_cell.angle_beta   90.00
_cell.angle_gamma   90.00
#
_symmetry.space_group_name_H-M   'P 1'
#
loop_
_entity.id
_entity.type
_entity.pdbx_description
1 polymer ?
#
loop_
_entity_poly.entity_id
_entity_poly.type
_entity_poly.pdbx_seq_one_letter_code
_entity_poly.pdbx_strand_id
1 'polypeptide(L)'
;MKKNFFCLLLAWVCAITSLSALDISRLPRQISSGPQGKHHVQGIAYDEKNDCIYMSFTTTLIKVDLQGRVLGSVQGLTGHLGCMALNPDDGRLYASLEYKHDGIGKGIGTQANDKANGFYVAIFDVDRITRPNMDAAEVMTTVYIREAATDYEAKVTNQGKEVDHRHGCSGIDGLAIAPKWGKKGGRQMLYTAYGVYGDNNRTDNDYQVILCYDISKWKKYEQPLSSQNLHQSGPEKPNRKYFVRTGNTTYGIQNLAYDKHSGHMLAAVYPGKKAEWPNYNLFVIDGTQKPKKSNLHGFDHPTKGWTLSLLPQGEHDAKTNTWGFRFPYGSTGICSLGNGYFYVSHPGKDAQTGQQCTTLYLYKWNGNEWHLVE
;
A
#
# COMPACT_ATOMS: atom_id res chain seq x y z
N MET A 1 9.05 -55.34 48.45
CA MET A 1 8.63 -53.96 48.11
C MET A 1 8.97 -53.70 46.64
N LYS A 2 7.95 -53.78 45.77
CA LYS A 2 8.09 -53.51 44.31
C LYS A 2 7.50 -52.13 44.05
N LYS A 3 8.33 -51.18 43.57
CA LYS A 3 7.89 -49.84 43.17
C LYS A 3 7.50 -49.89 41.67
N ASN A 4 6.21 -49.67 41.39
CA ASN A 4 5.69 -49.52 40.04
C ASN A 4 5.98 -48.07 39.58
N PHE A 5 6.74 -47.91 38.52
CA PHE A 5 6.92 -46.68 37.80
C PHE A 5 5.83 -46.56 36.73
N PHE A 6 4.92 -45.63 36.90
CA PHE A 6 3.92 -45.27 35.88
C PHE A 6 4.50 -44.20 34.98
N CYS A 7 4.89 -44.54 33.73
CA CYS A 7 5.24 -43.60 32.70
C CYS A 7 3.96 -43.02 32.09
N LEU A 8 3.66 -41.76 32.36
CA LEU A 8 2.68 -40.99 31.60
C LEU A 8 3.31 -40.53 30.27
N LEU A 9 2.89 -41.13 29.17
CA LEU A 9 3.15 -40.58 27.82
C LEU A 9 2.16 -39.45 27.57
N LEU A 10 2.65 -38.17 27.60
CA LEU A 10 1.91 -37.05 27.06
C LEU A 10 2.02 -37.08 25.53
N ALA A 11 0.94 -37.47 24.86
CA ALA A 11 0.82 -37.31 23.42
C ALA A 11 0.58 -35.82 23.09
N TRP A 12 1.58 -35.16 22.54
CA TRP A 12 1.41 -33.87 21.91
C TRP A 12 0.66 -34.04 20.58
N VAL A 13 -0.61 -33.70 20.57
CA VAL A 13 -1.37 -33.57 19.32
C VAL A 13 -0.97 -32.23 18.70
N CYS A 14 -0.03 -32.25 17.77
CA CYS A 14 0.20 -31.14 16.84
C CYS A 14 -1.04 -31.00 15.97
N ALA A 15 -1.92 -30.06 16.28
CA ALA A 15 -2.95 -29.61 15.35
C ALA A 15 -2.25 -28.94 14.17
N ILE A 16 -2.03 -29.70 13.10
CA ILE A 16 -1.65 -29.14 11.79
C ILE A 16 -2.90 -28.45 11.28
N THR A 17 -3.00 -27.14 11.50
CA THR A 17 -3.96 -26.33 10.76
C THR A 17 -3.51 -26.35 9.30
N SER A 18 -4.10 -27.22 8.49
CA SER A 18 -3.99 -27.15 7.05
C SER A 18 -4.54 -25.78 6.63
N LEU A 19 -3.67 -24.88 6.18
CA LEU A 19 -4.14 -23.75 5.38
C LEU A 19 -4.92 -24.37 4.21
N SER A 20 -6.23 -24.19 4.19
CA SER A 20 -7.03 -24.58 3.04
C SER A 20 -6.46 -23.82 1.84
N ALA A 21 -6.13 -24.56 0.78
CA ALA A 21 -5.71 -23.92 -0.47
C ALA A 21 -6.86 -23.01 -0.95
N LEU A 22 -6.50 -21.82 -1.42
CA LEU A 22 -7.47 -20.88 -1.98
C LEU A 22 -8.30 -21.61 -3.06
N ASP A 23 -9.61 -21.68 -2.84
CA ASP A 23 -10.54 -22.27 -3.83
C ASP A 23 -10.85 -21.25 -4.90
N ILE A 24 -10.09 -21.32 -5.99
CA ILE A 24 -10.22 -20.41 -7.13
C ILE A 24 -11.59 -20.50 -7.81
N SER A 25 -12.27 -21.66 -7.71
CA SER A 25 -13.60 -21.83 -8.34
C SER A 25 -14.68 -20.94 -7.71
N ARG A 26 -14.47 -20.51 -6.46
CA ARG A 26 -15.34 -19.57 -5.71
C ARG A 26 -15.10 -18.10 -6.05
N LEU A 27 -13.96 -17.77 -6.67
CA LEU A 27 -13.58 -16.40 -6.96
C LEU A 27 -14.17 -15.94 -8.30
N PRO A 28 -15.00 -14.89 -8.32
CA PRO A 28 -15.49 -14.30 -9.54
C PRO A 28 -14.34 -13.82 -10.43
N ARG A 29 -14.51 -13.95 -11.72
CA ARG A 29 -13.56 -13.42 -12.71
C ARG A 29 -13.55 -11.90 -12.75
N GLN A 30 -14.69 -11.31 -12.42
CA GLN A 30 -14.90 -9.86 -12.41
C GLN A 30 -15.78 -9.46 -11.23
N ILE A 31 -15.48 -8.30 -10.61
CA ILE A 31 -16.29 -7.68 -9.56
C ILE A 31 -16.38 -6.19 -9.86
N SER A 32 -17.59 -5.66 -10.06
CA SER A 32 -17.81 -4.25 -10.32
C SER A 32 -18.08 -3.48 -9.03
N SER A 33 -17.54 -2.27 -8.92
CA SER A 33 -17.88 -1.34 -7.84
C SER A 33 -19.24 -0.65 -8.01
N GLY A 34 -19.79 -0.67 -9.23
CA GLY A 34 -20.82 0.31 -9.64
C GLY A 34 -20.28 1.76 -9.61
N PRO A 35 -21.16 2.75 -9.87
CA PRO A 35 -20.78 4.17 -9.88
C PRO A 35 -20.50 4.71 -8.50
N GLN A 36 -19.37 5.46 -8.32
CA GLN A 36 -18.84 5.90 -7.03
C GLN A 36 -18.56 7.43 -6.96
N GLY A 37 -19.18 8.23 -7.82
CA GLY A 37 -19.01 9.67 -7.81
C GLY A 37 -17.89 10.19 -8.70
N LYS A 38 -17.20 11.26 -8.27
CA LYS A 38 -16.24 11.99 -9.14
C LYS A 38 -14.79 11.51 -9.09
N HIS A 39 -14.41 10.77 -8.05
CA HIS A 39 -13.03 10.35 -7.82
C HIS A 39 -12.82 8.90 -8.23
N HIS A 40 -11.69 8.61 -8.86
CA HIS A 40 -11.35 7.25 -9.27
C HIS A 40 -10.89 6.39 -8.08
N VAL A 41 -10.88 5.08 -8.28
CA VAL A 41 -10.37 4.10 -7.32
C VAL A 41 -8.88 4.32 -7.05
N GLN A 42 -8.47 4.13 -5.79
CA GLN A 42 -7.10 4.36 -5.31
C GLN A 42 -6.45 3.09 -4.74
N GLY A 43 -7.27 2.14 -4.28
CA GLY A 43 -6.77 0.91 -3.70
C GLY A 43 -7.88 -0.09 -3.44
N ILE A 44 -7.48 -1.36 -3.28
CA ILE A 44 -8.39 -2.48 -3.00
C ILE A 44 -7.78 -3.40 -1.94
N ALA A 45 -8.63 -4.04 -1.15
CA ALA A 45 -8.23 -5.09 -0.21
C ALA A 45 -9.29 -6.19 -0.15
N TYR A 46 -8.86 -7.44 -0.16
CA TYR A 46 -9.72 -8.61 -0.02
C TYR A 46 -9.73 -9.13 1.41
N ASP A 47 -10.90 -9.36 1.93
CA ASP A 47 -11.14 -10.00 3.22
C ASP A 47 -11.61 -11.44 2.99
N GLU A 48 -10.65 -12.36 3.04
CA GLU A 48 -10.89 -13.79 2.84
C GLU A 48 -11.83 -14.37 3.90
N LYS A 49 -11.82 -13.82 5.13
CA LYS A 49 -12.66 -14.29 6.24
C LYS A 49 -14.13 -13.98 6.02
N ASN A 50 -14.43 -12.82 5.47
CA ASN A 50 -15.79 -12.32 5.31
C ASN A 50 -16.27 -12.37 3.85
N ASP A 51 -15.47 -12.92 2.91
CA ASP A 51 -15.73 -12.98 1.46
C ASP A 51 -16.18 -11.61 0.91
N CYS A 52 -15.45 -10.55 1.26
CA CYS A 52 -15.77 -9.21 0.79
C CYS A 52 -14.53 -8.42 0.36
N ILE A 53 -14.74 -7.35 -0.37
CA ILE A 53 -13.69 -6.49 -0.89
C ILE A 53 -13.95 -5.05 -0.44
N TYR A 54 -12.89 -4.39 -0.01
CA TYR A 54 -12.87 -2.95 0.25
C TYR A 54 -12.24 -2.24 -0.94
N MET A 55 -12.83 -1.11 -1.34
CA MET A 55 -12.30 -0.25 -2.41
C MET A 55 -12.33 1.20 -1.96
N SER A 56 -11.22 1.92 -2.09
CA SER A 56 -11.13 3.35 -1.80
C SER A 56 -11.34 4.20 -3.06
N PHE A 57 -12.08 5.27 -2.94
CA PHE A 57 -12.34 6.27 -3.99
C PHE A 57 -12.02 7.66 -3.47
N THR A 58 -10.78 7.96 -3.19
CA THR A 58 -10.28 9.24 -2.65
C THR A 58 -11.00 9.72 -1.38
N THR A 59 -12.31 9.90 -1.41
CA THR A 59 -13.12 10.43 -0.28
C THR A 59 -14.22 9.48 0.18
N THR A 60 -14.20 8.24 -0.32
CA THR A 60 -15.20 7.21 0.02
C THR A 60 -14.51 5.85 0.12
N LEU A 61 -14.91 5.06 1.10
CA LEU A 61 -14.57 3.65 1.21
C LEU A 61 -15.84 2.83 1.01
N ILE A 62 -15.81 1.83 0.14
CA ILE A 62 -16.93 0.89 -0.03
C ILE A 62 -16.50 -0.51 0.37
N LYS A 63 -17.46 -1.27 0.92
CA LYS A 63 -17.39 -2.70 1.21
C LYS A 63 -18.40 -3.40 0.32
N VAL A 64 -17.94 -4.32 -0.53
CA VAL A 64 -18.79 -5.09 -1.44
C VAL A 64 -18.62 -6.59 -1.21
N ASP A 65 -19.64 -7.37 -1.50
CA ASP A 65 -19.50 -8.82 -1.57
C ASP A 65 -18.82 -9.23 -2.92
N LEU A 66 -18.58 -10.53 -3.08
CA LEU A 66 -17.97 -11.06 -4.31
C LEU A 66 -18.86 -10.91 -5.56
N GLN A 67 -20.14 -10.59 -5.41
CA GLN A 67 -21.05 -10.27 -6.50
C GLN A 67 -21.11 -8.77 -6.83
N GLY A 68 -20.32 -7.92 -6.11
CA GLY A 68 -20.30 -6.48 -6.29
C GLY A 68 -21.46 -5.74 -5.60
N ARG A 69 -22.25 -6.41 -4.76
CA ARG A 69 -23.31 -5.75 -4.00
C ARG A 69 -22.70 -5.00 -2.83
N VAL A 70 -23.09 -3.72 -2.68
CA VAL A 70 -22.60 -2.88 -1.58
C VAL A 70 -23.17 -3.36 -0.24
N LEU A 71 -22.29 -3.82 0.65
CA LEU A 71 -22.60 -4.22 2.02
C LEU A 71 -22.54 -3.03 2.98
N GLY A 72 -21.73 -2.05 2.68
CA GLY A 72 -21.59 -0.83 3.47
C GLY A 72 -20.65 0.16 2.78
N SER A 73 -20.69 1.41 3.22
CA SER A 73 -19.75 2.43 2.74
C SER A 73 -19.49 3.49 3.81
N VAL A 74 -18.34 4.14 3.70
CA VAL A 74 -17.90 5.22 4.57
C VAL A 74 -17.71 6.46 3.74
N GLN A 75 -18.30 7.56 4.19
CA GLN A 75 -18.19 8.91 3.61
C GLN A 75 -17.71 9.91 4.66
N GLY A 76 -17.67 11.19 4.31
CA GLY A 76 -17.16 12.23 5.21
C GLY A 76 -15.62 12.25 5.31
N LEU A 77 -14.92 11.48 4.47
CA LEU A 77 -13.47 11.53 4.34
C LEU A 77 -13.09 12.83 3.60
N THR A 78 -12.45 13.74 4.32
CA THR A 78 -12.04 15.04 3.78
C THR A 78 -10.59 15.05 3.27
N GLY A 79 -9.84 13.97 3.50
CA GLY A 79 -8.50 13.74 2.97
C GLY A 79 -8.48 12.81 1.75
N HIS A 80 -7.31 12.67 1.14
CA HIS A 80 -7.06 11.73 0.05
C HIS A 80 -6.80 10.32 0.62
N LEU A 81 -7.80 9.45 0.58
CA LEU A 81 -7.68 8.03 0.94
C LEU A 81 -7.07 7.27 -0.24
N GLY A 82 -5.92 6.64 -0.01
CA GLY A 82 -5.14 5.92 -1.04
C GLY A 82 -5.21 4.39 -0.92
N CYS A 83 -4.07 3.75 -1.06
CA CYS A 83 -3.88 2.31 -0.96
C CYS A 83 -4.21 1.77 0.44
N MET A 84 -4.62 0.50 0.51
CA MET A 84 -5.04 -0.12 1.75
C MET A 84 -4.61 -1.59 1.86
N ALA A 85 -4.53 -2.07 3.11
CA ALA A 85 -4.29 -3.46 3.42
C ALA A 85 -5.06 -3.90 4.67
N LEU A 86 -5.65 -5.08 4.63
CA LEU A 86 -6.24 -5.72 5.81
C LEU A 86 -5.13 -6.32 6.67
N ASN A 87 -5.15 -6.06 7.97
CA ASN A 87 -4.22 -6.66 8.91
C ASN A 87 -4.79 -7.98 9.43
N PRO A 88 -4.17 -9.12 9.14
CA PRO A 88 -4.67 -10.41 9.59
C PRO A 88 -4.58 -10.61 11.11
N ASP A 89 -3.72 -9.84 11.81
CA ASP A 89 -3.53 -9.99 13.26
C ASP A 89 -4.67 -9.35 14.07
N ASP A 90 -5.31 -8.27 13.56
CA ASP A 90 -6.39 -7.56 14.27
C ASP A 90 -7.69 -7.39 13.47
N GLY A 91 -7.71 -7.84 12.22
CA GLY A 91 -8.89 -7.79 11.35
C GLY A 91 -9.28 -6.38 10.88
N ARG A 92 -8.45 -5.35 11.15
CA ARG A 92 -8.72 -3.96 10.76
C ARG A 92 -8.10 -3.63 9.42
N LEU A 93 -8.71 -2.67 8.71
CA LEU A 93 -8.22 -2.15 7.44
C LEU A 93 -7.36 -0.90 7.70
N TYR A 94 -6.15 -0.92 7.17
CA TYR A 94 -5.20 0.19 7.25
C TYR A 94 -5.08 0.82 5.86
N ALA A 95 -5.14 2.14 5.76
CA ALA A 95 -5.08 2.86 4.49
C ALA A 95 -4.24 4.13 4.62
N SER A 96 -3.57 4.55 3.55
CA SER A 96 -2.95 5.87 3.49
C SER A 96 -4.03 6.95 3.41
N LEU A 97 -3.83 8.05 4.15
CA LEU A 97 -4.74 9.20 4.15
C LEU A 97 -3.92 10.47 4.27
N GLU A 98 -4.11 11.39 3.35
CA GLU A 98 -3.32 12.61 3.33
C GLU A 98 -4.12 13.87 3.06
N TYR A 99 -3.60 14.97 3.59
CA TYR A 99 -4.08 16.34 3.38
C TYR A 99 -2.91 17.15 2.86
N LYS A 100 -3.04 17.72 1.67
CA LYS A 100 -2.00 18.54 1.03
C LYS A 100 -2.55 19.84 0.50
N HIS A 101 -1.72 20.88 0.53
CA HIS A 101 -2.03 22.20 -0.04
C HIS A 101 -1.41 22.40 -1.43
N ASP A 102 -0.86 21.35 -2.02
CA ASP A 102 -0.35 21.35 -3.39
C ASP A 102 -1.49 21.41 -4.43
N GLY A 103 -1.13 21.45 -5.71
CA GLY A 103 -2.09 21.50 -6.82
C GLY A 103 -3.03 20.29 -6.85
N ILE A 104 -2.57 19.12 -6.38
CA ILE A 104 -3.35 17.88 -6.33
C ILE A 104 -4.40 17.99 -5.23
N GLY A 105 -4.00 18.30 -4.00
CA GLY A 105 -4.91 18.47 -2.87
C GLY A 105 -5.99 19.52 -3.15
N LYS A 106 -5.62 20.65 -3.79
CA LYS A 106 -6.57 21.66 -4.26
C LYS A 106 -7.55 21.11 -5.29
N GLY A 107 -7.05 20.38 -6.29
CA GLY A 107 -7.86 19.85 -7.38
C GLY A 107 -8.92 18.83 -6.93
N ILE A 108 -8.60 18.00 -5.94
CA ILE A 108 -9.51 16.99 -5.37
C ILE A 108 -10.34 17.52 -4.18
N GLY A 109 -10.03 18.73 -3.68
CA GLY A 109 -10.76 19.35 -2.57
C GLY A 109 -10.51 18.68 -1.22
N THR A 110 -9.35 18.06 -1.04
CA THR A 110 -8.96 17.37 0.21
C THR A 110 -8.12 18.24 1.13
N GLN A 111 -8.25 19.54 1.02
CA GLN A 111 -7.57 20.46 1.91
C GLN A 111 -8.23 20.42 3.30
N ALA A 112 -7.40 20.22 4.32
CA ALA A 112 -7.74 20.69 5.65
C ALA A 112 -7.75 22.24 5.64
N ASN A 113 -7.87 22.90 6.75
CA ASN A 113 -7.70 24.36 6.81
C ASN A 113 -6.38 24.82 6.15
N ASP A 114 -6.25 26.07 5.79
CA ASP A 114 -5.14 26.67 4.99
C ASP A 114 -3.73 26.60 5.62
N LYS A 115 -3.48 25.78 6.63
CA LYS A 115 -2.27 25.91 7.45
C LYS A 115 -1.42 24.67 7.67
N ALA A 116 -1.87 23.46 7.36
CA ALA A 116 -1.09 22.25 7.65
C ALA A 116 -1.28 21.14 6.63
N ASN A 117 -0.16 20.54 6.21
CA ASN A 117 -0.17 19.24 5.57
C ASN A 117 -0.30 18.15 6.65
N GLY A 118 -0.94 17.05 6.33
CA GLY A 118 -1.11 15.94 7.25
C GLY A 118 -1.03 14.60 6.53
N PHE A 119 -0.19 13.70 7.05
CA PHE A 119 0.02 12.36 6.51
C PHE A 119 -0.32 11.34 7.58
N TYR A 120 -1.28 10.48 7.30
CA TYR A 120 -1.85 9.57 8.26
C TYR A 120 -1.96 8.16 7.70
N VAL A 121 -1.96 7.18 8.60
CA VAL A 121 -2.58 5.89 8.35
C VAL A 121 -3.96 5.92 8.99
N ALA A 122 -5.00 5.81 8.17
CA ALA A 122 -6.36 5.60 8.59
C ALA A 122 -6.56 4.12 8.96
N ILE A 123 -7.26 3.85 10.06
CA ILE A 123 -7.49 2.52 10.59
C ILE A 123 -9.00 2.35 10.77
N PHE A 124 -9.60 1.49 9.95
CA PHE A 124 -11.03 1.23 9.96
C PHE A 124 -11.36 -0.06 10.73
N ASP A 125 -12.35 0.03 11.59
CA ASP A 125 -13.04 -1.12 12.18
C ASP A 125 -14.05 -1.65 11.17
N VAL A 126 -13.63 -2.60 10.35
CA VAL A 126 -14.42 -3.07 9.20
C VAL A 126 -15.63 -3.91 9.58
N ASP A 127 -15.65 -4.48 10.78
CA ASP A 127 -16.82 -5.21 11.30
C ASP A 127 -17.99 -4.25 11.60
N ARG A 128 -17.68 -2.99 11.85
CA ARG A 128 -18.68 -1.93 12.04
C ARG A 128 -19.20 -1.31 10.74
N ILE A 129 -18.57 -1.57 9.60
CA ILE A 129 -19.06 -1.09 8.30
C ILE A 129 -20.21 -1.99 7.83
N THR A 130 -21.44 -1.66 8.24
CA THR A 130 -22.63 -2.52 8.09
C THR A 130 -23.76 -1.91 7.28
N ARG A 131 -23.65 -0.65 6.88
CA ARG A 131 -24.65 0.07 6.08
C ARG A 131 -24.00 1.09 5.14
N PRO A 132 -24.67 1.47 4.06
CA PRO A 132 -24.19 2.58 3.22
C PRO A 132 -24.13 3.92 3.95
N ASN A 133 -23.20 4.76 3.50
CA ASN A 133 -23.06 6.17 3.91
C ASN A 133 -22.83 6.39 5.42
N MET A 134 -22.03 5.52 6.05
CA MET A 134 -21.60 5.74 7.43
C MET A 134 -20.62 6.92 7.49
N ASP A 135 -20.66 7.69 8.56
CA ASP A 135 -19.66 8.72 8.79
C ASP A 135 -18.32 8.10 9.18
N ALA A 136 -17.22 8.63 8.64
CA ALA A 136 -15.88 8.16 8.96
C ALA A 136 -15.59 8.19 10.47
N ALA A 137 -16.12 9.17 11.19
CA ALA A 137 -15.94 9.27 12.64
C ALA A 137 -16.55 8.10 13.42
N GLU A 138 -17.50 7.35 12.84
CA GLU A 138 -18.09 6.18 13.48
C GLU A 138 -17.14 4.96 13.48
N VAL A 139 -16.28 4.84 12.48
CA VAL A 139 -15.57 3.58 12.18
C VAL A 139 -14.07 3.75 11.97
N MET A 140 -13.55 4.98 11.99
CA MET A 140 -12.15 5.27 11.66
C MET A 140 -11.42 5.98 12.81
N THR A 141 -10.18 5.59 13.02
CA THR A 141 -9.17 6.34 13.76
C THR A 141 -7.94 6.55 12.88
N THR A 142 -7.04 7.43 13.26
CA THR A 142 -5.83 7.72 12.47
C THR A 142 -4.58 7.78 13.34
N VAL A 143 -3.43 7.51 12.70
CA VAL A 143 -2.09 7.67 13.28
C VAL A 143 -1.25 8.53 12.36
N TYR A 144 -0.65 9.59 12.90
CA TYR A 144 0.17 10.55 12.16
C TYR A 144 1.53 9.96 11.76
N ILE A 145 1.94 10.17 10.52
CA ILE A 145 3.22 9.69 9.96
C ILE A 145 4.20 10.86 9.89
N ARG A 146 4.83 11.17 11.02
CA ARG A 146 5.76 12.30 11.20
C ARG A 146 6.91 12.29 10.19
N GLU A 147 7.46 11.12 9.88
CA GLU A 147 8.59 10.99 8.95
C GLU A 147 8.21 11.48 7.54
N ALA A 148 7.01 11.18 7.07
CA ALA A 148 6.54 11.65 5.76
C ALA A 148 6.35 13.18 5.76
N ALA A 149 5.78 13.75 6.81
CA ALA A 149 5.65 15.18 6.95
C ALA A 149 7.00 15.89 6.99
N THR A 150 7.96 15.35 7.75
CA THR A 150 9.32 15.88 7.84
C THR A 150 10.01 15.88 6.49
N ASP A 151 9.89 14.82 5.70
CA ASP A 151 10.53 14.74 4.39
C ASP A 151 9.77 15.59 3.35
N TYR A 152 8.45 15.70 3.46
CA TYR A 152 7.64 16.57 2.61
C TYR A 152 7.97 18.06 2.82
N GLU A 153 8.16 18.49 4.05
CA GLU A 153 8.44 19.89 4.37
C GLU A 153 9.94 20.26 4.29
N ALA A 154 10.81 19.27 4.08
CA ALA A 154 12.24 19.49 4.04
C ALA A 154 12.68 20.24 2.78
N LYS A 155 13.63 21.15 2.96
CA LYS A 155 14.45 21.70 1.90
C LYS A 155 15.80 20.98 1.86
N VAL A 156 16.25 20.59 0.69
CA VAL A 156 17.49 19.84 0.49
C VAL A 156 18.26 20.38 -0.69
N THR A 157 19.55 20.05 -0.77
CA THR A 157 20.36 20.40 -1.95
C THR A 157 20.39 19.22 -2.91
N ASN A 158 20.10 19.50 -4.20
CA ASN A 158 20.24 18.54 -5.29
C ASN A 158 20.88 19.23 -6.50
N GLN A 159 22.01 18.69 -6.96
CA GLN A 159 22.85 19.28 -8.02
C GLN A 159 23.22 20.74 -7.73
N GLY A 160 23.58 21.02 -6.46
CA GLY A 160 23.98 22.36 -6.01
C GLY A 160 22.84 23.38 -5.88
N LYS A 161 21.59 22.98 -6.06
CA LYS A 161 20.41 23.85 -5.94
C LYS A 161 19.55 23.43 -4.75
N GLU A 162 18.98 24.40 -4.05
CA GLU A 162 17.95 24.11 -3.04
C GLU A 162 16.67 23.67 -3.75
N VAL A 163 16.11 22.55 -3.30
CA VAL A 163 14.85 21.99 -3.78
C VAL A 163 13.98 21.57 -2.60
N ASP A 164 12.68 21.68 -2.75
CA ASP A 164 11.73 21.22 -1.75
C ASP A 164 11.58 19.69 -1.80
N HIS A 165 11.11 19.13 -0.71
CA HIS A 165 10.72 17.71 -0.60
C HIS A 165 11.92 16.75 -0.68
N ARG A 166 12.46 16.32 0.49
CA ARG A 166 13.52 15.30 0.55
C ARG A 166 13.09 14.03 -0.18
N HIS A 167 13.98 13.49 -1.02
CA HIS A 167 13.71 12.33 -1.91
C HIS A 167 12.57 12.57 -2.91
N GLY A 168 12.17 13.81 -3.14
CA GLY A 168 10.99 14.14 -3.93
C GLY A 168 9.66 13.73 -3.27
N CYS A 169 9.63 13.57 -1.94
CA CYS A 169 8.44 13.14 -1.21
C CYS A 169 7.21 14.01 -1.54
N SER A 170 6.18 13.41 -2.10
CA SER A 170 4.88 14.07 -2.35
C SER A 170 3.78 13.62 -1.37
N GLY A 171 4.15 12.88 -0.32
CA GLY A 171 3.25 12.31 0.67
C GLY A 171 3.39 10.81 0.78
N ILE A 172 2.29 10.11 1.09
CA ILE A 172 2.22 8.65 1.21
C ILE A 172 1.04 8.11 0.42
N ASP A 173 1.27 7.06 -0.38
CA ASP A 173 0.20 6.40 -1.14
C ASP A 173 0.18 4.89 -0.90
N GLY A 174 1.20 4.15 -1.36
CA GLY A 174 1.26 2.71 -1.22
C GLY A 174 1.28 2.24 0.24
N LEU A 175 0.51 1.19 0.57
CA LEU A 175 0.47 0.62 1.92
C LEU A 175 0.33 -0.89 1.86
N ALA A 176 1.09 -1.60 2.71
CA ALA A 176 0.99 -3.06 2.87
C ALA A 176 1.20 -3.48 4.32
N ILE A 177 0.63 -4.63 4.69
CA ILE A 177 0.89 -5.35 5.92
C ILE A 177 1.64 -6.64 5.56
N ALA A 178 2.81 -6.85 6.14
CA ALA A 178 3.67 -7.99 5.80
C ALA A 178 4.66 -8.31 6.92
N PRO A 179 5.25 -9.51 6.95
CA PRO A 179 6.38 -9.81 7.83
C PRO A 179 7.59 -8.90 7.55
N LYS A 180 8.56 -8.90 8.45
CA LYS A 180 9.83 -8.19 8.21
C LYS A 180 10.56 -8.77 7.00
N TRP A 181 11.19 -7.90 6.21
CA TRP A 181 12.04 -8.29 5.09
C TRP A 181 13.04 -9.39 5.46
N GLY A 182 13.14 -10.42 4.62
CA GLY A 182 13.97 -11.60 4.85
C GLY A 182 13.37 -12.59 5.86
N LYS A 183 12.09 -12.48 6.18
CA LYS A 183 11.34 -13.42 7.02
C LYS A 183 10.11 -13.95 6.29
N LYS A 184 9.88 -15.25 6.38
CA LYS A 184 8.69 -15.91 5.77
C LYS A 184 7.43 -15.81 6.65
N GLY A 185 7.54 -15.25 7.85
CA GLY A 185 6.43 -15.13 8.79
C GLY A 185 6.84 -14.38 10.04
N GLY A 186 5.99 -14.41 11.07
CA GLY A 186 6.18 -13.69 12.32
C GLY A 186 5.33 -12.44 12.38
N ARG A 187 5.71 -11.51 13.28
CA ARG A 187 4.96 -10.27 13.50
C ARG A 187 4.77 -9.49 12.21
N GLN A 188 3.54 -9.06 11.98
CA GLN A 188 3.19 -8.18 10.87
C GLN A 188 3.70 -6.76 11.14
N MET A 189 4.26 -6.16 10.10
CA MET A 189 4.71 -4.77 10.08
C MET A 189 3.85 -4.01 9.07
N LEU A 190 3.63 -2.74 9.33
CA LEU A 190 3.05 -1.86 8.33
C LEU A 190 4.18 -1.23 7.51
N TYR A 191 4.00 -1.26 6.20
CA TYR A 191 4.83 -0.59 5.23
C TYR A 191 4.01 0.49 4.54
N THR A 192 4.48 1.73 4.54
CA THR A 192 3.87 2.81 3.77
C THR A 192 4.92 3.43 2.87
N ALA A 193 4.58 3.58 1.60
CA ALA A 193 5.47 4.10 0.59
C ALA A 193 5.20 5.58 0.32
N TYR A 194 6.27 6.31 0.02
CA TYR A 194 6.12 7.70 -0.41
C TYR A 194 5.45 7.79 -1.78
N GLY A 195 4.58 8.79 -1.93
CA GLY A 195 4.43 9.46 -3.18
C GLY A 195 5.74 10.16 -3.54
N VAL A 196 6.07 10.27 -4.83
CA VAL A 196 7.29 10.92 -5.31
C VAL A 196 6.93 11.86 -6.45
N TYR A 197 7.26 13.15 -6.33
CA TYR A 197 7.12 14.08 -7.45
C TYR A 197 8.02 13.68 -8.61
N GLY A 198 7.42 13.55 -9.81
CA GLY A 198 8.08 13.08 -11.03
C GLY A 198 8.96 14.15 -11.71
N ASP A 199 9.74 14.91 -10.94
CA ASP A 199 10.68 15.91 -11.48
C ASP A 199 11.86 15.20 -12.17
N ASN A 200 11.96 15.38 -13.49
CA ASN A 200 13.00 14.77 -14.29
C ASN A 200 14.37 15.46 -14.15
N ASN A 201 14.42 16.66 -13.57
CA ASN A 201 15.68 17.39 -13.36
C ASN A 201 16.38 17.00 -12.05
N ARG A 202 15.70 16.27 -11.17
CA ARG A 202 16.28 15.80 -9.90
C ARG A 202 16.99 14.46 -10.09
N THR A 203 18.00 14.22 -9.29
CA THR A 203 18.73 12.93 -9.25
C THR A 203 18.49 12.17 -7.94
N ASP A 204 18.01 12.83 -6.88
CA ASP A 204 17.74 12.23 -5.56
C ASP A 204 16.34 11.61 -5.40
N ASN A 205 15.56 11.60 -6.49
CA ASN A 205 14.21 11.03 -6.55
C ASN A 205 14.10 9.71 -7.36
N ASP A 206 15.24 9.03 -7.61
CA ASP A 206 15.29 7.76 -8.35
C ASP A 206 15.10 6.52 -7.49
N TYR A 207 14.72 6.72 -6.23
CA TYR A 207 14.36 5.66 -5.30
C TYR A 207 12.90 5.77 -4.89
N GLN A 208 12.20 4.62 -4.86
CA GLN A 208 10.99 4.52 -4.06
C GLN A 208 11.41 4.42 -2.59
N VAL A 209 10.73 5.15 -1.73
CA VAL A 209 10.98 5.17 -0.29
C VAL A 209 9.85 4.46 0.44
N ILE A 210 10.19 3.51 1.31
CA ILE A 210 9.22 2.72 2.07
C ILE A 210 9.54 2.84 3.56
N LEU A 211 8.60 3.34 4.33
CA LEU A 211 8.67 3.39 5.79
C LEU A 211 8.12 2.10 6.38
N CYS A 212 8.76 1.58 7.41
CA CYS A 212 8.34 0.37 8.10
C CYS A 212 8.05 0.68 9.57
N TYR A 213 6.88 0.23 10.05
CA TYR A 213 6.43 0.44 11.42
C TYR A 213 5.98 -0.86 12.10
N ASP A 214 6.38 -1.03 13.35
CA ASP A 214 5.78 -2.03 14.26
C ASP A 214 4.48 -1.42 14.84
N ILE A 215 3.36 -1.88 14.36
CA ILE A 215 2.04 -1.35 14.71
C ILE A 215 1.45 -1.96 15.99
N SER A 216 2.12 -2.93 16.62
CA SER A 216 1.60 -3.65 17.80
C SER A 216 1.26 -2.76 19.00
N LYS A 217 1.81 -1.55 19.04
CA LYS A 217 1.57 -0.55 20.09
C LYS A 217 0.88 0.71 19.58
N TRP A 218 0.32 0.69 18.39
CA TRP A 218 -0.23 1.90 17.76
C TRP A 218 -1.53 2.37 18.38
N LYS A 219 -2.26 1.50 19.09
CA LYS A 219 -3.50 1.88 19.81
C LYS A 219 -3.36 3.14 20.67
N LYS A 220 -2.20 3.36 21.26
CA LYS A 220 -1.90 4.57 22.06
C LYS A 220 -1.82 5.87 21.25
N TYR A 221 -1.62 5.78 19.93
CA TYR A 221 -1.52 6.92 19.03
C TYR A 221 -2.82 7.20 18.27
N GLU A 222 -3.72 6.22 18.23
CA GLU A 222 -4.97 6.35 17.49
C GLU A 222 -5.82 7.49 18.04
N GLN A 223 -6.21 8.40 17.13
CA GLN A 223 -7.07 9.54 17.43
C GLN A 223 -8.15 9.68 16.35
N PRO A 224 -9.35 10.18 16.69
CA PRO A 224 -10.27 10.68 15.68
C PRO A 224 -9.62 11.79 14.87
N LEU A 225 -9.94 11.88 13.58
CA LEU A 225 -9.43 12.92 12.69
C LEU A 225 -10.56 13.84 12.24
N SER A 226 -10.27 15.14 12.34
CA SER A 226 -11.10 16.19 11.77
C SER A 226 -10.24 17.06 10.86
N SER A 227 -10.77 17.44 9.70
CA SER A 227 -10.08 18.38 8.78
C SER A 227 -9.79 19.74 9.42
N GLN A 228 -10.55 20.12 10.44
CA GLN A 228 -10.34 21.36 11.18
C GLN A 228 -9.25 21.24 12.26
N ASN A 229 -8.95 20.03 12.69
CA ASN A 229 -7.94 19.75 13.73
C ASN A 229 -7.13 18.51 13.38
N LEU A 230 -6.13 18.71 12.53
CA LEU A 230 -5.17 17.68 12.16
C LEU A 230 -4.22 17.41 13.34
N HIS A 231 -4.41 16.29 14.04
CA HIS A 231 -3.54 15.92 15.16
C HIS A 231 -2.17 15.42 14.68
N GLN A 232 -1.20 15.43 15.58
CA GLN A 232 0.15 14.90 15.32
C GLN A 232 0.49 13.68 16.20
N SER A 233 -0.54 12.94 16.66
CA SER A 233 -0.36 11.72 17.44
C SER A 233 0.14 10.59 16.55
N GLY A 234 1.38 10.17 16.77
CA GLY A 234 2.04 9.12 15.99
C GLY A 234 3.44 8.83 16.49
N PRO A 235 4.11 7.80 15.95
CA PRO A 235 5.48 7.47 16.31
C PRO A 235 6.45 8.57 15.86
N GLU A 236 7.47 8.82 16.66
CA GLU A 236 8.53 9.82 16.38
C GLU A 236 9.28 9.51 15.08
N LYS A 237 9.51 8.23 14.79
CA LYS A 237 10.25 7.75 13.63
C LYS A 237 9.81 6.35 13.22
N PRO A 238 10.01 5.95 11.95
CA PRO A 238 9.82 4.57 11.53
C PRO A 238 10.85 3.64 12.19
N ASN A 239 10.53 2.36 12.28
CA ASN A 239 11.51 1.34 12.65
C ASN A 239 12.63 1.26 11.61
N ARG A 240 12.30 1.50 10.33
CA ARG A 240 13.24 1.59 9.21
C ARG A 240 12.66 2.45 8.08
N LYS A 241 13.57 3.08 7.34
CA LYS A 241 13.32 3.70 6.04
C LYS A 241 14.12 2.91 5.00
N TYR A 242 13.44 2.40 3.99
CA TYR A 242 14.01 1.58 2.92
C TYR A 242 13.98 2.31 1.59
N PHE A 243 14.92 1.96 0.71
CA PHE A 243 15.11 2.54 -0.60
C PHE A 243 15.14 1.43 -1.67
N VAL A 244 14.31 1.58 -2.70
CA VAL A 244 14.29 0.70 -3.88
C VAL A 244 14.61 1.51 -5.10
N ARG A 245 15.68 1.16 -5.81
CA ARG A 245 16.13 1.91 -6.99
C ARG A 245 15.33 1.49 -8.21
N THR A 246 14.47 2.36 -8.71
CA THR A 246 13.55 2.09 -9.82
C THR A 246 13.62 3.14 -10.94
N GLY A 247 14.35 4.22 -10.72
CA GLY A 247 14.13 5.50 -11.37
C GLY A 247 12.99 6.28 -10.71
N ASN A 248 12.83 7.54 -11.10
CA ASN A 248 11.68 8.31 -10.65
C ASN A 248 10.39 7.74 -11.23
N THR A 249 9.28 8.05 -10.56
CA THR A 249 7.93 7.68 -10.98
C THR A 249 7.03 8.90 -10.86
N THR A 250 5.89 8.87 -11.52
CA THR A 250 4.87 9.88 -11.33
C THR A 250 4.08 9.51 -10.07
N TYR A 251 4.24 10.28 -9.02
CA TYR A 251 3.60 10.12 -7.70
C TYR A 251 4.03 8.90 -6.88
N GLY A 252 5.15 8.22 -7.18
CA GLY A 252 5.69 7.14 -6.35
C GLY A 252 4.93 5.82 -6.44
N ILE A 253 5.06 4.99 -5.38
CA ILE A 253 4.29 3.75 -5.29
C ILE A 253 2.85 4.08 -4.92
N GLN A 254 1.95 3.85 -5.86
CA GLN A 254 0.52 4.07 -5.67
C GLN A 254 -0.15 2.91 -4.93
N ASN A 255 0.21 1.68 -5.26
CA ASN A 255 -0.24 0.50 -4.56
C ASN A 255 0.95 -0.41 -4.21
N LEU A 256 0.97 -0.86 -2.96
CA LEU A 256 1.95 -1.79 -2.43
C LEU A 256 1.21 -3.03 -1.93
N ALA A 257 1.46 -4.20 -2.52
CA ALA A 257 0.76 -5.43 -2.18
C ALA A 257 1.74 -6.52 -1.76
N TYR A 258 1.53 -7.10 -0.58
CA TYR A 258 2.30 -8.26 -0.15
C TYR A 258 1.64 -9.55 -0.65
N ASP A 259 2.41 -10.37 -1.36
CA ASP A 259 1.98 -11.72 -1.73
C ASP A 259 2.48 -12.74 -0.71
N LYS A 260 1.57 -13.24 0.12
CA LYS A 260 1.88 -14.23 1.15
C LYS A 260 2.40 -15.56 0.59
N HIS A 261 2.10 -15.87 -0.69
CA HIS A 261 2.52 -17.12 -1.33
C HIS A 261 4.00 -17.07 -1.73
N SER A 262 4.42 -16.04 -2.44
CA SER A 262 5.82 -15.87 -2.85
C SER A 262 6.69 -15.24 -1.76
N GLY A 263 6.10 -14.48 -0.84
CA GLY A 263 6.81 -13.69 0.16
C GLY A 263 7.37 -12.38 -0.38
N HIS A 264 6.98 -11.98 -1.61
CA HIS A 264 7.44 -10.76 -2.26
C HIS A 264 6.45 -9.63 -2.12
N MET A 265 6.88 -8.42 -2.43
CA MET A 265 6.05 -7.24 -2.41
C MET A 265 5.98 -6.63 -3.81
N LEU A 266 4.76 -6.43 -4.29
CA LEU A 266 4.47 -5.82 -5.59
C LEU A 266 4.28 -4.31 -5.37
N ALA A 267 5.00 -3.51 -6.15
CA ALA A 267 4.94 -2.05 -6.11
C ALA A 267 4.45 -1.53 -7.46
N ALA A 268 3.20 -1.13 -7.52
CA ALA A 268 2.57 -0.59 -8.72
C ALA A 268 2.64 0.94 -8.71
N VAL A 269 3.05 1.51 -9.85
CA VAL A 269 3.36 2.93 -10.01
C VAL A 269 2.73 3.49 -11.28
N TYR A 270 2.55 4.80 -11.34
CA TYR A 270 2.52 5.49 -12.62
C TYR A 270 3.96 5.69 -13.09
N PRO A 271 4.31 5.29 -14.34
CA PRO A 271 5.69 5.32 -14.79
C PRO A 271 6.28 6.71 -14.77
N GLY A 272 7.59 6.77 -14.56
CA GLY A 272 8.38 7.99 -14.72
C GLY A 272 8.53 8.41 -16.18
N LYS A 273 9.33 9.47 -16.39
CA LYS A 273 9.57 10.04 -17.72
C LYS A 273 11.05 10.33 -18.01
N LYS A 274 11.96 9.93 -17.13
CA LYS A 274 13.40 10.09 -17.36
C LYS A 274 13.86 9.15 -18.47
N ALA A 275 14.50 9.69 -19.48
CA ALA A 275 14.91 8.93 -20.68
C ALA A 275 15.97 7.87 -20.41
N GLU A 276 16.74 8.02 -19.33
CA GLU A 276 17.77 7.06 -18.92
C GLU A 276 17.22 5.83 -18.19
N TRP A 277 15.93 5.82 -17.84
CA TRP A 277 15.27 4.75 -17.11
C TRP A 277 14.24 3.99 -17.98
N PRO A 278 13.99 2.70 -17.71
CA PRO A 278 13.01 1.91 -18.49
C PRO A 278 11.56 2.33 -18.24
N ASN A 279 11.28 3.05 -17.16
CA ASN A 279 9.95 3.57 -16.78
C ASN A 279 8.88 2.47 -16.74
N TYR A 280 9.13 1.40 -15.99
CA TYR A 280 8.17 0.31 -15.77
C TYR A 280 6.97 0.75 -14.92
N ASN A 281 5.85 0.00 -15.02
CA ASN A 281 4.62 0.25 -14.27
C ASN A 281 4.52 -0.56 -12.97
N LEU A 282 5.21 -1.70 -12.90
CA LEU A 282 5.14 -2.62 -11.78
C LEU A 282 6.53 -3.18 -11.49
N PHE A 283 6.86 -3.19 -10.20
CA PHE A 283 8.10 -3.75 -9.68
C PHE A 283 7.79 -4.84 -8.66
N VAL A 284 8.62 -5.87 -8.61
CA VAL A 284 8.56 -6.89 -7.56
C VAL A 284 9.79 -6.77 -6.67
N ILE A 285 9.56 -6.43 -5.41
CA ILE A 285 10.62 -6.30 -4.41
C ILE A 285 10.80 -7.65 -3.73
N ASP A 286 12.04 -8.13 -3.68
CA ASP A 286 12.37 -9.43 -3.09
C ASP A 286 12.20 -9.41 -1.56
N GLY A 287 11.06 -9.94 -1.10
CA GLY A 287 10.74 -10.05 0.33
C GLY A 287 11.55 -11.10 1.09
N THR A 288 12.24 -12.00 0.37
CA THR A 288 13.01 -13.09 0.98
C THR A 288 14.41 -12.67 1.41
N GLN A 289 14.93 -11.59 0.83
CA GLN A 289 16.25 -11.06 1.16
C GLN A 289 16.20 -10.06 2.30
N LYS A 290 17.25 -10.08 3.13
CA LYS A 290 17.44 -9.04 4.16
C LYS A 290 17.87 -7.73 3.50
N PRO A 291 17.37 -6.58 4.00
CA PRO A 291 17.83 -5.28 3.55
C PRO A 291 19.34 -5.11 3.76
N LYS A 292 20.01 -4.41 2.84
CA LYS A 292 21.44 -4.10 2.92
C LYS A 292 21.64 -2.61 3.16
N LYS A 293 22.64 -2.23 3.96
CA LYS A 293 23.05 -0.84 4.08
C LYS A 293 24.01 -0.51 2.95
N SER A 294 23.62 0.38 2.04
CA SER A 294 24.34 0.70 0.80
C SER A 294 24.47 2.20 0.62
N ASN A 295 25.43 2.63 -0.20
CA ASN A 295 25.48 4.00 -0.70
C ASN A 295 24.30 4.23 -1.63
N LEU A 296 23.61 5.34 -1.44
CA LEU A 296 22.57 5.81 -2.35
C LEU A 296 23.19 6.71 -3.42
N HIS A 297 22.63 6.65 -4.62
CA HIS A 297 23.09 7.45 -5.75
C HIS A 297 22.18 8.66 -5.98
N GLY A 298 22.69 9.71 -6.64
CA GLY A 298 21.91 10.87 -7.00
C GLY A 298 21.84 11.96 -5.92
N PHE A 299 22.60 11.82 -4.84
CA PHE A 299 22.70 12.81 -3.77
C PHE A 299 24.01 13.59 -3.85
N ASP A 300 23.99 14.87 -3.53
CA ASP A 300 25.17 15.76 -3.57
C ASP A 300 26.24 15.36 -2.54
N HIS A 301 25.85 14.68 -1.46
CA HIS A 301 26.74 14.18 -0.43
C HIS A 301 26.65 12.68 -0.27
N PRO A 302 27.72 11.98 0.19
CA PRO A 302 27.70 10.55 0.46
C PRO A 302 26.57 10.18 1.40
N THR A 303 25.54 9.55 0.87
CA THR A 303 24.32 9.17 1.60
C THR A 303 24.21 7.67 1.66
N LYS A 304 23.96 7.12 2.85
CA LYS A 304 23.74 5.68 3.07
C LYS A 304 22.31 5.41 3.51
N GLY A 305 21.69 4.38 2.89
CA GLY A 305 20.35 3.92 3.24
C GLY A 305 20.24 2.41 3.31
N TRP A 306 19.14 1.92 3.86
CA TRP A 306 18.77 0.51 3.78
C TRP A 306 18.10 0.24 2.46
N THR A 307 18.76 -0.51 1.58
CA THR A 307 18.25 -0.83 0.25
C THR A 307 17.57 -2.18 0.22
N LEU A 308 16.52 -2.27 -0.60
CA LEU A 308 15.82 -3.49 -0.97
C LEU A 308 16.14 -3.82 -2.43
N SER A 309 16.21 -5.10 -2.76
CA SER A 309 16.48 -5.58 -4.11
C SER A 309 15.19 -5.81 -4.87
N LEU A 310 15.18 -5.48 -6.15
CA LEU A 310 14.17 -5.96 -7.08
C LEU A 310 14.41 -7.45 -7.37
N LEU A 311 13.34 -8.20 -7.55
CA LEU A 311 13.41 -9.58 -8.01
C LEU A 311 13.80 -9.58 -9.50
N PRO A 312 14.73 -10.44 -9.96
CA PRO A 312 15.12 -10.51 -11.36
C PRO A 312 14.05 -11.23 -12.19
N GLN A 313 12.89 -10.57 -12.36
CA GLN A 313 11.74 -11.05 -13.08
C GLN A 313 11.11 -9.93 -13.92
N GLY A 314 10.43 -10.30 -15.00
CA GLY A 314 9.93 -9.37 -16.00
C GLY A 314 11.03 -8.94 -16.98
N GLU A 315 10.99 -7.70 -17.43
CA GLU A 315 11.97 -7.11 -18.34
C GLU A 315 13.18 -6.58 -17.57
N HIS A 316 14.38 -6.77 -18.12
CA HIS A 316 15.63 -6.25 -17.58
C HIS A 316 16.18 -5.11 -18.42
N ASP A 317 16.35 -3.96 -17.80
CA ASP A 317 17.16 -2.87 -18.37
C ASP A 317 18.62 -2.98 -17.92
N ALA A 318 19.51 -3.41 -18.80
CA ALA A 318 20.91 -3.61 -18.49
C ALA A 318 21.66 -2.32 -18.14
N LYS A 319 21.23 -1.16 -18.67
CA LYS A 319 21.87 0.14 -18.44
C LYS A 319 21.71 0.60 -16.99
N THR A 320 20.53 0.46 -16.43
CA THR A 320 20.21 0.86 -15.06
C THR A 320 20.25 -0.31 -14.08
N ASN A 321 20.38 -1.52 -14.60
CA ASN A 321 20.23 -2.79 -13.86
C ASN A 321 18.89 -2.86 -13.09
N THR A 322 17.81 -2.47 -13.77
CA THR A 322 16.46 -2.43 -13.21
C THR A 322 15.60 -3.52 -13.82
N TRP A 323 14.86 -4.24 -12.98
CA TRP A 323 13.86 -5.25 -13.37
C TRP A 323 12.47 -4.72 -13.11
N GLY A 324 11.51 -5.03 -13.98
CA GLY A 324 10.12 -4.64 -13.80
C GLY A 324 9.23 -5.10 -14.93
N PHE A 325 7.97 -4.66 -14.91
CA PHE A 325 6.95 -5.08 -15.86
C PHE A 325 6.28 -3.87 -16.50
N ARG A 326 5.95 -3.98 -17.79
CA ARG A 326 5.03 -3.08 -18.49
C ARG A 326 3.62 -3.61 -18.32
N PHE A 327 3.10 -3.49 -17.09
CA PHE A 327 1.76 -3.91 -16.73
C PHE A 327 0.94 -2.66 -16.37
N PRO A 328 0.06 -2.16 -17.25
CA PRO A 328 -0.56 -0.84 -17.14
C PRO A 328 -1.59 -0.71 -16.03
N TYR A 329 -1.85 -1.80 -15.31
CA TYR A 329 -2.80 -1.86 -14.21
C TYR A 329 -2.07 -1.99 -12.87
N GLY A 330 -2.85 -1.97 -11.77
CA GLY A 330 -2.33 -2.16 -10.42
C GLY A 330 -2.08 -0.85 -9.67
N SER A 331 -1.75 0.27 -10.34
CA SER A 331 -1.56 1.57 -9.68
C SER A 331 -2.83 2.11 -9.00
N THR A 332 -4.00 1.63 -9.38
CA THR A 332 -5.30 1.98 -8.79
C THR A 332 -5.89 0.87 -7.91
N GLY A 333 -5.17 -0.22 -7.74
CA GLY A 333 -5.55 -1.33 -6.87
C GLY A 333 -5.02 -2.66 -7.36
N ILE A 334 -4.25 -3.33 -6.51
CA ILE A 334 -3.78 -4.69 -6.68
C ILE A 334 -3.76 -5.38 -5.32
N CYS A 335 -4.37 -6.54 -5.19
CA CYS A 335 -4.27 -7.32 -3.96
C CYS A 335 -4.03 -8.81 -4.25
N SER A 336 -3.12 -9.42 -3.47
CA SER A 336 -2.85 -10.84 -3.55
C SER A 336 -3.95 -11.65 -2.89
N LEU A 337 -4.38 -12.72 -3.56
CA LEU A 337 -5.30 -13.72 -3.05
C LEU A 337 -4.56 -14.99 -2.60
N GLY A 338 -3.26 -15.07 -2.88
CA GLY A 338 -2.42 -16.24 -2.68
C GLY A 338 -2.34 -17.14 -3.93
N ASN A 339 -1.42 -18.10 -3.90
CA ASN A 339 -1.16 -19.04 -5.00
C ASN A 339 -0.89 -18.37 -6.36
N GLY A 340 -0.40 -17.12 -6.36
CA GLY A 340 -0.15 -16.33 -7.56
C GLY A 340 -1.40 -15.75 -8.21
N TYR A 341 -2.53 -15.70 -7.51
CA TYR A 341 -3.76 -15.04 -7.97
C TYR A 341 -3.91 -13.66 -7.34
N PHE A 342 -4.43 -12.73 -8.13
CA PHE A 342 -4.60 -11.33 -7.74
C PHE A 342 -5.92 -10.77 -8.28
N TYR A 343 -6.57 -9.93 -7.49
CA TYR A 343 -7.49 -8.97 -8.06
C TYR A 343 -6.73 -7.71 -8.43
N VAL A 344 -7.01 -7.22 -9.64
CA VAL A 344 -6.42 -6.00 -10.19
C VAL A 344 -7.54 -5.07 -10.65
N SER A 345 -7.49 -3.84 -10.18
CA SER A 345 -8.46 -2.79 -10.50
C SER A 345 -8.22 -2.24 -11.90
N HIS A 346 -9.28 -2.20 -12.71
CA HIS A 346 -9.35 -1.48 -13.97
C HIS A 346 -10.31 -0.30 -13.81
N PRO A 347 -9.78 0.92 -13.62
CA PRO A 347 -10.61 2.10 -13.42
C PRO A 347 -11.36 2.45 -14.71
N GLY A 348 -12.58 2.98 -14.57
CA GLY A 348 -13.43 3.37 -15.66
C GLY A 348 -14.45 4.41 -15.26
N LYS A 349 -15.36 4.70 -16.19
CA LYS A 349 -16.54 5.55 -15.96
C LYS A 349 -17.78 4.76 -16.31
N ASP A 350 -18.77 4.86 -15.46
CA ASP A 350 -20.10 4.32 -15.72
C ASP A 350 -20.74 5.05 -16.90
N ALA A 351 -21.19 4.30 -17.90
CA ALA A 351 -21.68 4.85 -19.16
C ALA A 351 -22.99 5.66 -19.01
N GLN A 352 -23.79 5.37 -17.99
CA GLN A 352 -25.09 6.04 -17.79
C GLN A 352 -24.96 7.31 -16.94
N THR A 353 -24.13 7.25 -15.90
CA THR A 353 -24.02 8.34 -14.93
C THR A 353 -22.79 9.22 -15.14
N GLY A 354 -21.79 8.77 -15.90
CA GLY A 354 -20.48 9.40 -16.05
C GLY A 354 -19.62 9.37 -14.79
N GLN A 355 -20.08 8.74 -13.71
CA GLN A 355 -19.35 8.61 -12.46
C GLN A 355 -18.18 7.64 -12.59
N GLN A 356 -17.17 7.84 -11.75
CA GLN A 356 -16.05 6.90 -11.67
C GLN A 356 -16.53 5.54 -11.14
N CYS A 357 -15.96 4.48 -11.70
CA CYS A 357 -16.19 3.11 -11.26
C CYS A 357 -14.90 2.30 -11.44
N THR A 358 -14.89 1.08 -10.97
CA THR A 358 -13.85 0.10 -11.31
C THR A 358 -14.44 -1.28 -11.48
N THR A 359 -13.81 -2.06 -12.35
CA THR A 359 -14.01 -3.52 -12.40
C THR A 359 -12.72 -4.18 -11.95
N LEU A 360 -12.80 -5.01 -10.93
CA LEU A 360 -11.69 -5.86 -10.52
C LEU A 360 -11.68 -7.09 -11.41
N TYR A 361 -10.52 -7.42 -11.94
CA TYR A 361 -10.31 -8.63 -12.74
C TYR A 361 -9.41 -9.60 -12.01
N LEU A 362 -9.70 -10.89 -12.12
CA LEU A 362 -8.86 -11.95 -11.60
C LEU A 362 -7.69 -12.21 -12.54
N TYR A 363 -6.48 -12.06 -12.02
CA TYR A 363 -5.23 -12.34 -12.73
C TYR A 363 -4.48 -13.50 -12.09
N LYS A 364 -3.72 -14.21 -12.93
CA LYS A 364 -2.69 -15.16 -12.53
C LYS A 364 -1.32 -14.61 -12.88
N TRP A 365 -0.43 -14.51 -11.89
CA TRP A 365 0.98 -14.22 -12.09
C TRP A 365 1.80 -15.48 -11.90
N ASN A 366 2.63 -15.83 -12.89
CA ASN A 366 3.49 -17.02 -12.88
C ASN A 366 4.96 -16.70 -12.54
N GLY A 367 5.26 -15.47 -12.16
CA GLY A 367 6.61 -14.97 -11.91
C GLY A 367 7.17 -14.11 -13.04
N ASN A 368 6.76 -14.32 -14.28
CA ASN A 368 7.23 -13.56 -15.44
C ASN A 368 6.11 -12.83 -16.17
N GLU A 369 4.91 -13.38 -16.16
CA GLU A 369 3.79 -12.86 -16.94
C GLU A 369 2.51 -12.77 -16.12
N TRP A 370 1.67 -11.81 -16.48
CA TRP A 370 0.36 -11.57 -15.93
C TRP A 370 -0.71 -12.04 -16.91
N HIS A 371 -1.48 -13.03 -16.55
CA HIS A 371 -2.54 -13.57 -17.37
C HIS A 371 -3.90 -13.26 -16.76
N LEU A 372 -4.80 -12.69 -17.58
CA LEU A 372 -6.21 -12.57 -17.21
C LEU A 372 -6.81 -13.98 -17.10
N VAL A 373 -7.51 -14.25 -16.01
CA VAL A 373 -8.19 -15.54 -15.82
C VAL A 373 -9.57 -15.44 -16.46
N GLU A 374 -9.77 -16.16 -17.55
CA GLU A 374 -11.02 -16.26 -18.31
C GLU A 374 -12.06 -17.16 -17.65
#